data_dd7f0a1fc94f4042a0358d30c4b4e725
#
_entry.id   dd7f0a1fc94f4042a0358d30c4b4e725
#
_cell.length_a   1.000
_cell.length_b   1.000
_cell.length_c   1.000
_cell.angle_alpha   90.00
_cell.angle_beta   90.00
_cell.angle_gamma   90.00
#
_symmetry.space_group_name_H-M   'P 1'
#
loop_
_entity.id
_entity.type
_entity.pdbx_description
1 polymer ?
#
loop_
_entity_poly.entity_id
_entity_poly.type
_entity_poly.pdbx_seq_one_letter_code
_entity_poly.pdbx_strand_id
1 'polypeptide(L)'
;MLELPSLKETVDSYGLLAKKSLGQNFLLDMNITNKIIRSSLNLQNKNDFSGEMVYEIGPGPGGLTRAILNANPDNLTVIEMDERCISIMNDIKKVVGEQLNIVEGDALKYDFLEERNIAKNIVSNLPYNISVPLLIMWLKNMKHFSSLTLMFQKEVAERIMAKPGNKNYGRISVLAQLICKIDLLFNLNPNCFVPAPKIWSTVLLFTPLKREISLQTIRNIEKITELAFGQRRKMIRQSLKSLPNLENLCSKAEIELTDRAENITPEQYLILAEAI
;
A
#
# COMPACT_ATOMS: atom_id res chain seq x y z
N MET A 1 -25.36 -11.83 -5.58
CA MET A 1 -24.35 -12.40 -4.65
C MET A 1 -23.75 -13.59 -5.37
N LEU A 2 -22.41 -13.72 -5.42
CA LEU A 2 -21.75 -14.85 -6.12
C LEU A 2 -22.14 -16.19 -5.45
N GLU A 3 -22.55 -17.17 -6.24
CA GLU A 3 -22.84 -18.55 -5.76
C GLU A 3 -21.52 -19.32 -5.61
N LEU A 4 -20.83 -19.08 -4.51
CA LEU A 4 -19.56 -19.73 -4.17
C LEU A 4 -19.67 -20.41 -2.79
N PRO A 5 -18.93 -21.51 -2.54
CA PRO A 5 -18.83 -22.11 -1.21
C PRO A 5 -18.38 -21.08 -0.18
N SER A 6 -18.73 -21.27 1.10
CA SER A 6 -18.21 -20.37 2.16
C SER A 6 -16.68 -20.38 2.21
N LEU A 7 -16.07 -19.33 2.73
CA LEU A 7 -14.60 -19.28 2.85
C LEU A 7 -14.04 -20.42 3.71
N LYS A 8 -14.80 -20.84 4.73
CA LYS A 8 -14.43 -21.98 5.57
C LYS A 8 -14.43 -23.28 4.77
N GLU A 9 -15.51 -23.57 4.04
CA GLU A 9 -15.59 -24.73 3.17
C GLU A 9 -14.48 -24.72 2.11
N THR A 10 -14.16 -23.56 1.55
CA THR A 10 -13.06 -23.40 0.59
C THR A 10 -11.73 -23.78 1.23
N VAL A 11 -11.42 -23.22 2.42
CA VAL A 11 -10.18 -23.52 3.13
C VAL A 11 -10.07 -25.00 3.48
N ASP A 12 -11.18 -25.60 3.96
CA ASP A 12 -11.24 -27.02 4.35
C ASP A 12 -11.06 -27.95 3.12
N SER A 13 -11.76 -27.67 2.01
CA SER A 13 -11.71 -28.51 0.79
C SER A 13 -10.34 -28.51 0.10
N TYR A 14 -9.60 -27.38 0.19
CA TYR A 14 -8.25 -27.28 -0.36
C TYR A 14 -7.14 -27.61 0.65
N GLY A 15 -7.48 -27.98 1.89
CA GLY A 15 -6.52 -28.21 2.95
C GLY A 15 -5.58 -27.00 3.14
N LEU A 16 -6.11 -25.77 2.98
CA LEU A 16 -5.31 -24.55 2.91
C LEU A 16 -4.80 -24.13 4.29
N LEU A 17 -3.66 -24.67 4.68
CA LEU A 17 -2.93 -24.22 5.86
C LEU A 17 -2.02 -23.04 5.49
N ALA A 18 -2.09 -21.95 6.28
CA ALA A 18 -1.25 -20.78 6.06
C ALA A 18 0.25 -21.11 6.18
N LYS A 19 1.04 -20.70 5.19
CA LYS A 19 2.49 -20.89 5.17
C LYS A 19 3.18 -19.66 5.78
N LYS A 20 3.92 -19.85 6.88
CA LYS A 20 4.69 -18.78 7.53
C LYS A 20 5.74 -18.17 6.60
N SER A 21 6.34 -18.97 5.72
CA SER A 21 7.32 -18.52 4.72
C SER A 21 6.75 -17.51 3.72
N LEU A 22 5.43 -17.54 3.49
CA LEU A 22 4.71 -16.59 2.63
C LEU A 22 4.06 -15.45 3.42
N GLY A 23 4.20 -15.42 4.74
CA GLY A 23 3.59 -14.37 5.59
C GLY A 23 2.06 -14.39 5.59
N GLN A 24 1.44 -15.54 5.32
CA GLN A 24 0.00 -15.66 5.15
C GLN A 24 -0.77 -15.51 6.46
N ASN A 25 -1.76 -14.60 6.46
CA ASN A 25 -2.78 -14.43 7.50
C ASN A 25 -4.11 -14.16 6.76
N PHE A 26 -5.01 -15.14 6.73
CA PHE A 26 -6.22 -15.07 5.92
C PHE A 26 -7.36 -14.37 6.65
N LEU A 27 -8.06 -13.48 5.96
CA LEU A 27 -9.34 -12.91 6.38
C LEU A 27 -10.46 -13.83 5.89
N LEU A 28 -11.12 -14.51 6.81
CA LEU A 28 -12.21 -15.45 6.48
C LEU A 28 -13.61 -14.90 6.76
N ASP A 29 -13.72 -13.71 7.35
CA ASP A 29 -14.98 -13.05 7.64
C ASP A 29 -15.35 -12.06 6.51
N MET A 30 -16.39 -12.41 5.75
CA MET A 30 -16.92 -11.57 4.66
C MET A 30 -17.43 -10.21 5.14
N ASN A 31 -17.85 -10.06 6.40
CA ASN A 31 -18.26 -8.76 6.93
C ASN A 31 -17.06 -7.80 6.99
N ILE A 32 -15.88 -8.32 7.33
CA ILE A 32 -14.65 -7.54 7.40
C ILE A 32 -14.20 -7.13 6.00
N THR A 33 -14.14 -8.08 5.06
CA THR A 33 -13.72 -7.79 3.68
C THR A 33 -14.69 -6.83 2.98
N ASN A 34 -15.99 -7.01 3.15
CA ASN A 34 -16.99 -6.06 2.67
C ASN A 34 -16.87 -4.67 3.34
N LYS A 35 -16.48 -4.62 4.64
CA LYS A 35 -16.23 -3.36 5.33
C LYS A 35 -15.03 -2.62 4.73
N ILE A 36 -13.95 -3.34 4.35
CA ILE A 36 -12.79 -2.75 3.69
C ILE A 36 -13.25 -2.02 2.42
N ILE A 37 -13.97 -2.74 1.54
CA ILE A 37 -14.45 -2.19 0.26
C ILE A 37 -15.38 -0.99 0.49
N ARG A 38 -16.41 -1.13 1.32
CA ARG A 38 -17.36 -0.04 1.59
C ARG A 38 -16.68 1.20 2.16
N SER A 39 -15.75 1.01 3.12
CA SER A 39 -15.05 2.15 3.72
C SER A 39 -14.16 2.87 2.72
N SER A 40 -13.50 2.13 1.83
CA SER A 40 -12.70 2.68 0.75
C SER A 40 -13.53 3.48 -0.25
N LEU A 41 -14.61 2.88 -0.76
CA LEU A 41 -15.52 3.52 -1.73
C LEU A 41 -16.19 4.78 -1.15
N ASN A 42 -16.67 4.71 0.10
CA ASN A 42 -17.31 5.84 0.77
C ASN A 42 -16.39 7.07 0.85
N LEU A 43 -15.11 6.89 1.23
CA LEU A 43 -14.16 8.01 1.28
C LEU A 43 -13.79 8.56 -0.11
N GLN A 44 -13.97 7.75 -1.15
CA GLN A 44 -13.77 8.17 -2.54
C GLN A 44 -15.06 8.75 -3.17
N ASN A 45 -16.17 8.80 -2.43
CA ASN A 45 -17.49 9.17 -2.92
C ASN A 45 -17.94 8.31 -4.11
N LYS A 46 -17.66 7.00 -4.06
CA LYS A 46 -18.01 6.00 -5.06
C LYS A 46 -19.00 4.99 -4.51
N ASN A 47 -19.85 4.46 -5.37
CA ASN A 47 -20.78 3.38 -5.02
C ASN A 47 -20.14 1.99 -5.23
N ASP A 48 -19.34 1.85 -6.28
CA ASP A 48 -18.69 0.61 -6.71
C ASP A 48 -17.43 0.92 -7.54
N PHE A 49 -16.86 -0.10 -8.21
CA PHE A 49 -15.71 0.02 -9.10
C PHE A 49 -16.07 -0.05 -10.60
N SER A 50 -17.34 0.20 -10.98
CA SER A 50 -17.75 0.19 -12.39
C SER A 50 -16.90 1.15 -13.22
N GLY A 51 -16.43 0.71 -14.38
CA GLY A 51 -15.52 1.48 -15.23
C GLY A 51 -14.07 1.48 -14.76
N GLU A 52 -13.70 0.69 -13.74
CA GLU A 52 -12.38 0.68 -13.14
C GLU A 52 -11.76 -0.71 -13.10
N MET A 53 -10.44 -0.77 -13.14
CA MET A 53 -9.67 -1.99 -12.89
C MET A 53 -9.23 -2.04 -11.44
N VAL A 54 -9.25 -3.24 -10.85
CA VAL A 54 -8.75 -3.47 -9.51
C VAL A 54 -7.65 -4.53 -9.54
N TYR A 55 -6.59 -4.32 -8.78
CA TYR A 55 -5.53 -5.30 -8.54
C TYR A 55 -5.57 -5.74 -7.08
N GLU A 56 -5.44 -7.06 -6.86
CA GLU A 56 -5.28 -7.65 -5.53
C GLU A 56 -4.00 -8.49 -5.50
N ILE A 57 -3.17 -8.30 -4.49
CA ILE A 57 -1.95 -9.06 -4.27
C ILE A 57 -2.16 -10.04 -3.13
N GLY A 58 -1.90 -11.32 -3.40
CA GLY A 58 -2.08 -12.38 -2.43
C GLY A 58 -3.54 -12.59 -2.03
N PRO A 59 -4.43 -12.98 -2.97
CA PRO A 59 -5.85 -13.17 -2.71
C PRO A 59 -6.13 -14.26 -1.66
N GLY A 60 -5.19 -15.18 -1.45
CA GLY A 60 -5.36 -16.30 -0.53
C GLY A 60 -6.61 -17.12 -0.83
N PRO A 61 -7.50 -17.38 0.15
CA PRO A 61 -8.75 -18.12 -0.06
C PRO A 61 -9.86 -17.31 -0.76
N GLY A 62 -9.58 -16.06 -1.17
CA GLY A 62 -10.51 -15.25 -1.96
C GLY A 62 -11.53 -14.43 -1.15
N GLY A 63 -11.27 -14.19 0.13
CA GLY A 63 -12.19 -13.40 0.95
C GLY A 63 -12.32 -11.95 0.47
N LEU A 64 -11.21 -11.28 0.23
CA LEU A 64 -11.22 -9.91 -0.27
C LEU A 64 -11.55 -9.89 -1.77
N THR A 65 -11.08 -10.86 -2.54
CA THR A 65 -11.43 -11.08 -3.96
C THR A 65 -12.94 -11.05 -4.19
N ARG A 66 -13.70 -11.82 -3.39
CA ARG A 66 -15.18 -11.87 -3.48
C ARG A 66 -15.81 -10.52 -3.15
N ALA A 67 -15.27 -9.80 -2.16
CA ALA A 67 -15.79 -8.48 -1.80
C ALA A 67 -15.51 -7.44 -2.90
N ILE A 68 -14.36 -7.53 -3.57
CA ILE A 68 -14.02 -6.68 -4.72
C ILE A 68 -14.94 -7.00 -5.90
N LEU A 69 -15.12 -8.27 -6.26
CA LEU A 69 -16.01 -8.69 -7.34
C LEU A 69 -17.48 -8.27 -7.10
N ASN A 70 -17.96 -8.34 -5.85
CA ASN A 70 -19.28 -7.83 -5.48
C ASN A 70 -19.42 -6.30 -5.61
N ALA A 71 -18.31 -5.57 -5.69
CA ALA A 71 -18.26 -4.13 -5.97
C ALA A 71 -18.09 -3.82 -7.47
N ASN A 72 -18.34 -4.81 -8.34
CA ASN A 72 -18.51 -4.69 -9.77
C ASN A 72 -17.37 -3.98 -10.53
N PRO A 73 -16.10 -4.36 -10.38
CA PRO A 73 -15.02 -3.82 -11.22
C PRO A 73 -15.19 -4.30 -12.67
N ASP A 74 -14.71 -3.53 -13.63
CA ASP A 74 -14.65 -3.98 -15.03
C ASP A 74 -13.71 -5.18 -15.18
N ASN A 75 -12.61 -5.17 -14.42
CA ASN A 75 -11.70 -6.30 -14.32
C ASN A 75 -11.01 -6.31 -12.95
N LEU A 76 -10.89 -7.50 -12.36
CA LEU A 76 -10.06 -7.77 -11.20
C LEU A 76 -8.87 -8.63 -11.62
N THR A 77 -7.66 -8.14 -11.45
CA THR A 77 -6.44 -8.92 -11.63
C THR A 77 -5.87 -9.30 -10.27
N VAL A 78 -5.77 -10.60 -10.00
CA VAL A 78 -5.12 -11.12 -8.78
C VAL A 78 -3.71 -11.62 -9.11
N ILE A 79 -2.72 -11.30 -8.26
CA ILE A 79 -1.34 -11.78 -8.39
C ILE A 79 -1.02 -12.67 -7.20
N GLU A 80 -0.66 -13.94 -7.46
CA GLU A 80 -0.46 -14.96 -6.43
C GLU A 80 0.73 -15.87 -6.78
N MET A 81 1.45 -16.32 -5.76
CA MET A 81 2.58 -17.26 -5.88
C MET A 81 2.24 -18.68 -5.37
N ASP A 82 1.21 -18.82 -4.54
CA ASP A 82 0.82 -20.10 -3.96
C ASP A 82 -0.17 -20.82 -4.89
N GLU A 83 0.28 -21.90 -5.53
CA GLU A 83 -0.51 -22.70 -6.47
C GLU A 83 -1.86 -23.16 -5.89
N ARG A 84 -1.92 -23.38 -4.55
CA ARG A 84 -3.18 -23.76 -3.88
C ARG A 84 -4.20 -22.61 -3.92
N CYS A 85 -3.72 -21.37 -3.73
CA CYS A 85 -4.56 -20.17 -3.83
C CYS A 85 -4.94 -19.89 -5.29
N ILE A 86 -4.04 -20.13 -6.24
CA ILE A 86 -4.32 -20.03 -7.68
C ILE A 86 -5.43 -21.00 -8.08
N SER A 87 -5.41 -22.24 -7.55
CA SER A 87 -6.47 -23.21 -7.80
C SER A 87 -7.83 -22.72 -7.30
N ILE A 88 -7.88 -22.09 -6.12
CA ILE A 88 -9.10 -21.46 -5.59
C ILE A 88 -9.56 -20.30 -6.49
N MET A 89 -8.64 -19.46 -6.96
CA MET A 89 -8.97 -18.36 -7.87
C MET A 89 -9.54 -18.88 -9.20
N ASN A 90 -9.03 -20.00 -9.72
CA ASN A 90 -9.58 -20.64 -10.91
C ASN A 90 -11.03 -21.11 -10.70
N ASP A 91 -11.39 -21.61 -9.52
CA ASP A 91 -12.79 -21.96 -9.23
C ASP A 91 -13.69 -20.71 -9.15
N ILE A 92 -13.19 -19.61 -8.57
CA ILE A 92 -13.93 -18.33 -8.61
C ILE A 92 -14.10 -17.86 -10.06
N LYS A 93 -13.04 -17.97 -10.89
CA LYS A 93 -13.08 -17.56 -12.30
C LYS A 93 -14.12 -18.35 -13.10
N LYS A 94 -14.34 -19.62 -12.82
CA LYS A 94 -15.42 -20.41 -13.47
C LYS A 94 -16.81 -19.79 -13.26
N VAL A 95 -17.02 -19.08 -12.15
CA VAL A 95 -18.29 -18.44 -11.82
C VAL A 95 -18.41 -17.03 -12.40
N VAL A 96 -17.31 -16.24 -12.35
CA VAL A 96 -17.33 -14.81 -12.75
C VAL A 96 -16.79 -14.56 -14.16
N GLY A 97 -16.23 -15.60 -14.80
CA GLY A 97 -15.71 -15.49 -16.19
C GLY A 97 -14.52 -14.54 -16.31
N GLU A 98 -14.53 -13.77 -17.39
CA GLU A 98 -13.41 -12.89 -17.76
C GLU A 98 -13.26 -11.65 -16.86
N GLN A 99 -14.18 -11.43 -15.93
CA GLN A 99 -14.04 -10.35 -14.94
C GLN A 99 -12.85 -10.59 -13.99
N LEU A 100 -12.41 -11.85 -13.82
CA LEU A 100 -11.25 -12.22 -13.01
C LEU A 100 -10.08 -12.65 -13.88
N ASN A 101 -8.97 -11.92 -13.81
CA ASN A 101 -7.69 -12.30 -14.38
C ASN A 101 -6.76 -12.81 -13.27
N ILE A 102 -6.07 -13.92 -13.52
CA ILE A 102 -5.18 -14.59 -12.55
C ILE A 102 -3.76 -14.56 -13.11
N VAL A 103 -2.85 -14.00 -12.33
CA VAL A 103 -1.43 -13.93 -12.65
C VAL A 103 -0.66 -14.72 -11.59
N GLU A 104 -0.03 -15.80 -12.03
CA GLU A 104 0.92 -16.54 -11.21
C GLU A 104 2.26 -15.82 -11.23
N GLY A 105 2.73 -15.34 -10.06
CA GLY A 105 4.01 -14.66 -9.98
C GLY A 105 4.23 -13.80 -8.76
N ASP A 106 5.42 -13.20 -8.76
CA ASP A 106 5.88 -12.25 -7.73
C ASP A 106 5.38 -10.84 -8.06
N ALA A 107 4.54 -10.28 -7.17
CA ALA A 107 4.00 -8.94 -7.34
C ALA A 107 5.09 -7.83 -7.41
N LEU A 108 6.27 -8.06 -6.84
CA LEU A 108 7.40 -7.14 -6.95
C LEU A 108 7.99 -7.08 -8.36
N LYS A 109 7.68 -8.06 -9.21
CA LYS A 109 8.13 -8.15 -10.60
C LYS A 109 7.02 -7.89 -11.62
N TYR A 110 5.78 -7.75 -11.16
CA TYR A 110 4.64 -7.52 -12.03
C TYR A 110 4.62 -6.07 -12.54
N ASP A 111 4.35 -5.90 -13.84
CA ASP A 111 4.19 -4.58 -14.44
C ASP A 111 2.76 -4.07 -14.25
N PHE A 112 2.57 -3.19 -13.26
CA PHE A 112 1.29 -2.49 -13.03
C PHE A 112 1.07 -1.31 -13.98
N LEU A 113 2.06 -0.96 -14.81
CA LEU A 113 2.07 0.27 -15.60
C LEU A 113 1.54 0.08 -17.02
N GLU A 114 1.15 -1.16 -17.39
CA GLU A 114 0.56 -1.42 -18.69
C GLU A 114 -0.49 -0.35 -19.01
N GLU A 115 -0.30 0.36 -20.13
CA GLU A 115 -1.13 1.49 -20.52
C GLU A 115 -2.54 1.02 -20.90
N ARG A 116 -3.47 1.27 -19.99
CA ARG A 116 -4.91 1.24 -20.28
C ARG A 116 -5.48 2.56 -19.81
N ASN A 117 -6.27 3.24 -20.65
CA ASN A 117 -6.98 4.48 -20.30
C ASN A 117 -8.16 4.22 -19.34
N ILE A 118 -7.94 3.37 -18.32
CA ILE A 118 -8.92 2.98 -17.33
C ILE A 118 -8.32 3.26 -15.94
N ALA A 119 -9.14 3.79 -15.05
CA ALA A 119 -8.77 4.02 -13.65
C ALA A 119 -8.33 2.71 -12.98
N LYS A 120 -7.17 2.73 -12.35
CA LYS A 120 -6.58 1.55 -11.69
C LYS A 120 -6.59 1.73 -10.18
N ASN A 121 -7.09 0.74 -9.46
CA ASN A 121 -7.08 0.70 -8.01
C ASN A 121 -6.32 -0.52 -7.53
N ILE A 122 -5.68 -0.42 -6.37
CA ILE A 122 -5.10 -1.56 -5.68
C ILE A 122 -5.87 -1.75 -4.38
N VAL A 123 -6.38 -2.94 -4.15
CA VAL A 123 -7.04 -3.30 -2.89
C VAL A 123 -6.43 -4.61 -2.41
N SER A 124 -5.72 -4.60 -1.28
CA SER A 124 -5.00 -5.81 -0.87
C SER A 124 -4.78 -5.91 0.63
N ASN A 125 -4.90 -7.13 1.13
CA ASN A 125 -4.35 -7.57 2.40
C ASN A 125 -2.93 -8.10 2.16
N LEU A 126 -1.95 -7.20 2.16
CA LEU A 126 -0.57 -7.51 1.76
C LEU A 126 0.14 -8.48 2.71
N PRO A 127 0.95 -9.42 2.17
CA PRO A 127 1.95 -10.11 2.97
C PRO A 127 2.90 -9.08 3.62
N TYR A 128 3.04 -9.12 4.94
CA TYR A 128 3.71 -8.04 5.69
C TYR A 128 5.17 -7.81 5.28
N ASN A 129 5.87 -8.87 4.88
CA ASN A 129 7.28 -8.80 4.47
C ASN A 129 7.53 -7.99 3.18
N ILE A 130 6.55 -7.91 2.29
CA ILE A 130 6.65 -7.17 1.01
C ILE A 130 5.78 -5.90 0.97
N SER A 131 5.00 -5.62 2.01
CA SER A 131 4.04 -4.51 2.04
C SER A 131 4.69 -3.13 1.82
N VAL A 132 5.81 -2.86 2.48
CA VAL A 132 6.53 -1.58 2.32
C VAL A 132 7.25 -1.47 0.98
N PRO A 133 8.00 -2.48 0.49
CA PRO A 133 8.54 -2.50 -0.87
C PRO A 133 7.49 -2.25 -1.96
N LEU A 134 6.34 -2.92 -1.89
CA LEU A 134 5.22 -2.72 -2.84
C LEU A 134 4.67 -1.29 -2.75
N LEU A 135 4.43 -0.78 -1.54
CA LEU A 135 3.97 0.60 -1.35
C LEU A 135 4.93 1.61 -2.01
N ILE A 136 6.24 1.48 -1.76
CA ILE A 136 7.24 2.38 -2.37
C ILE A 136 7.20 2.30 -3.90
N MET A 137 7.07 1.11 -4.47
CA MET A 137 6.98 0.90 -5.91
C MET A 137 5.75 1.61 -6.50
N TRP A 138 4.58 1.49 -5.86
CA TRP A 138 3.35 2.16 -6.30
C TRP A 138 3.40 3.67 -6.06
N LEU A 139 3.95 4.16 -4.95
CA LEU A 139 4.13 5.59 -4.71
C LEU A 139 4.96 6.26 -5.80
N LYS A 140 6.03 5.63 -6.29
CA LYS A 140 6.84 6.14 -7.42
C LYS A 140 6.06 6.28 -8.72
N ASN A 141 4.99 5.54 -8.85
CA ASN A 141 4.16 5.45 -10.04
C ASN A 141 2.69 5.86 -9.76
N MET A 142 2.47 6.61 -8.69
CA MET A 142 1.12 6.89 -8.16
C MET A 142 0.19 7.57 -9.16
N LYS A 143 0.71 8.31 -10.13
CA LYS A 143 -0.06 8.92 -11.21
C LYS A 143 -0.86 7.93 -12.07
N HIS A 144 -0.49 6.65 -12.06
CA HIS A 144 -1.19 5.58 -12.79
C HIS A 144 -2.31 4.93 -11.99
N PHE A 145 -2.49 5.31 -10.72
CA PHE A 145 -3.49 4.74 -9.83
C PHE A 145 -4.48 5.80 -9.34
N SER A 146 -5.74 5.41 -9.23
CA SER A 146 -6.79 6.24 -8.63
C SER A 146 -6.77 6.15 -7.12
N SER A 147 -6.50 4.96 -6.57
CA SER A 147 -6.36 4.75 -5.14
C SER A 147 -5.61 3.45 -4.81
N LEU A 148 -5.06 3.40 -3.58
CA LEU A 148 -4.56 2.17 -2.98
C LEU A 148 -5.25 1.96 -1.64
N THR A 149 -5.95 0.84 -1.46
CA THR A 149 -6.55 0.42 -0.19
C THR A 149 -5.76 -0.75 0.36
N LEU A 150 -4.92 -0.50 1.32
CA LEU A 150 -3.88 -1.44 1.75
C LEU A 150 -3.95 -1.73 3.24
N MET A 151 -3.68 -2.98 3.60
CA MET A 151 -3.55 -3.38 4.99
C MET A 151 -2.09 -3.53 5.38
N PHE A 152 -1.74 -2.97 6.54
CA PHE A 152 -0.42 -3.02 7.14
C PHE A 152 -0.50 -3.49 8.60
N GLN A 153 0.62 -3.96 9.13
CA GLN A 153 0.78 -4.02 10.58
C GLN A 153 0.62 -2.62 11.18
N LYS A 154 -0.03 -2.51 12.35
CA LYS A 154 -0.35 -1.22 12.97
C LYS A 154 0.87 -0.30 13.12
N GLU A 155 2.02 -0.85 13.54
CA GLU A 155 3.27 -0.11 13.65
C GLU A 155 3.72 0.50 12.29
N VAL A 156 3.57 -0.25 11.21
CA VAL A 156 3.92 0.22 9.85
C VAL A 156 2.96 1.33 9.42
N ALA A 157 1.66 1.17 9.66
CA ALA A 157 0.66 2.20 9.37
C ALA A 157 0.91 3.49 10.18
N GLU A 158 1.21 3.36 11.48
CA GLU A 158 1.58 4.49 12.33
C GLU A 158 2.82 5.21 11.81
N ARG A 159 3.81 4.47 11.29
CA ARG A 159 5.01 5.05 10.68
C ARG A 159 4.68 5.79 9.39
N ILE A 160 3.85 5.23 8.52
CA ILE A 160 3.42 5.86 7.26
C ILE A 160 2.69 7.19 7.54
N MET A 161 1.82 7.22 8.55
CA MET A 161 0.99 8.37 8.90
C MET A 161 1.66 9.35 9.87
N ALA A 162 2.84 9.03 10.40
CA ALA A 162 3.50 9.84 11.40
C ALA A 162 3.82 11.26 10.88
N LYS A 163 3.57 12.27 11.72
CA LYS A 163 3.87 13.66 11.42
C LYS A 163 5.27 14.05 11.92
N PRO A 164 5.87 15.13 11.41
CA PRO A 164 7.12 15.67 11.94
C PRO A 164 7.09 15.81 13.45
N GLY A 165 8.21 15.55 14.11
CA GLY A 165 8.36 15.52 15.56
C GLY A 165 7.93 14.21 16.24
N ASN A 166 7.24 13.33 15.54
CA ASN A 166 6.86 12.02 16.08
C ASN A 166 8.03 11.02 15.95
N LYS A 167 8.22 10.19 16.99
CA LYS A 167 9.26 9.13 17.00
C LYS A 167 9.15 8.12 15.85
N ASN A 168 7.94 7.91 15.31
CA ASN A 168 7.69 6.99 14.20
C ASN A 168 7.90 7.65 12.82
N TYR A 169 8.05 8.99 12.78
CA TYR A 169 8.27 9.73 11.54
C TYR A 169 9.60 9.32 10.87
N GLY A 170 9.56 9.08 9.57
CA GLY A 170 10.72 8.60 8.83
C GLY A 170 10.57 8.68 7.32
N ARG A 171 11.46 8.01 6.60
CA ARG A 171 11.55 8.01 5.13
C ARG A 171 10.20 7.74 4.45
N ILE A 172 9.51 6.69 4.89
CA ILE A 172 8.21 6.33 4.29
C ILE A 172 7.13 7.35 4.59
N SER A 173 7.17 8.00 5.77
CA SER A 173 6.22 9.07 6.11
C SER A 173 6.37 10.25 5.15
N VAL A 174 7.62 10.68 4.88
CA VAL A 174 7.92 11.77 3.95
C VAL A 174 7.42 11.43 2.55
N LEU A 175 7.85 10.29 2.00
CA LEU A 175 7.50 9.91 0.63
C LEU A 175 5.99 9.76 0.45
N ALA A 176 5.32 9.04 1.34
CA ALA A 176 3.90 8.77 1.19
C ALA A 176 3.04 10.04 1.31
N GLN A 177 3.37 10.93 2.27
CA GLN A 177 2.61 12.17 2.49
C GLN A 177 2.88 13.25 1.44
N LEU A 178 4.01 13.20 0.75
CA LEU A 178 4.28 14.05 -0.41
C LEU A 178 3.43 13.68 -1.63
N ILE A 179 3.13 12.40 -1.79
CA ILE A 179 2.51 11.86 -3.00
C ILE A 179 1.01 11.64 -2.81
N CYS A 180 0.58 11.28 -1.60
CA CYS A 180 -0.79 10.88 -1.32
C CYS A 180 -1.40 11.62 -0.12
N LYS A 181 -2.70 11.86 -0.19
CA LYS A 181 -3.56 11.94 0.99
C LYS A 181 -3.69 10.54 1.56
N ILE A 182 -3.53 10.38 2.87
CA ILE A 182 -3.58 9.10 3.57
C ILE A 182 -4.67 9.14 4.62
N ASP A 183 -5.68 8.30 4.45
CA ASP A 183 -6.81 8.20 5.37
C ASP A 183 -6.77 6.84 6.10
N LEU A 184 -6.91 6.86 7.42
CA LEU A 184 -7.07 5.67 8.22
C LEU A 184 -8.53 5.21 8.14
N LEU A 185 -8.78 4.01 7.58
CA LEU A 185 -10.12 3.46 7.51
C LEU A 185 -10.53 2.87 8.86
N PHE A 186 -9.81 1.87 9.34
CA PHE A 186 -10.01 1.26 10.67
C PHE A 186 -8.86 0.30 11.04
N ASN A 187 -8.86 -0.09 12.30
CA ASN A 187 -7.96 -1.12 12.83
C ASN A 187 -8.67 -2.48 12.90
N LEU A 188 -7.89 -3.56 12.74
CA LEU A 188 -8.33 -4.95 12.82
C LEU A 188 -7.62 -5.68 13.95
N ASN A 189 -8.42 -6.37 14.78
CA ASN A 189 -7.88 -7.23 15.82
C ASN A 189 -7.20 -8.46 15.21
N PRO A 190 -6.10 -8.97 15.81
CA PRO A 190 -5.48 -10.22 15.38
C PRO A 190 -6.46 -11.39 15.20
N ASN A 191 -7.48 -11.50 16.03
CA ASN A 191 -8.48 -12.58 15.97
C ASN A 191 -9.36 -12.56 14.68
N CYS A 192 -9.26 -11.51 13.87
CA CYS A 192 -9.92 -11.45 12.57
C CYS A 192 -9.23 -12.33 11.51
N PHE A 193 -8.04 -12.85 11.81
CA PHE A 193 -7.20 -13.59 10.87
C PHE A 193 -6.99 -15.05 11.27
N VAL A 194 -6.75 -15.89 10.28
CA VAL A 194 -6.37 -17.30 10.47
C VAL A 194 -5.07 -17.58 9.68
N PRO A 195 -3.96 -17.94 10.38
CA PRO A 195 -3.76 -17.83 11.83
C PRO A 195 -3.75 -16.37 12.29
N ALA A 196 -4.03 -16.14 13.58
CA ALA A 196 -3.97 -14.80 14.15
C ALA A 196 -2.52 -14.28 14.19
N PRO A 197 -2.23 -13.08 13.63
CA PRO A 197 -0.92 -12.44 13.79
C PRO A 197 -0.71 -12.01 15.25
N LYS A 198 0.53 -11.69 15.61
CA LYS A 198 0.84 -11.23 16.98
C LYS A 198 0.39 -9.80 17.27
N ILE A 199 0.11 -9.01 16.26
CA ILE A 199 -0.13 -7.57 16.33
C ILE A 199 -1.35 -7.17 15.52
N TRP A 200 -1.94 -6.05 15.89
CA TRP A 200 -3.03 -5.42 15.17
C TRP A 200 -2.64 -5.03 13.75
N SER A 201 -3.62 -5.01 12.88
CA SER A 201 -3.51 -4.49 11.52
C SER A 201 -4.31 -3.21 11.36
N THR A 202 -3.95 -2.41 10.38
CA THR A 202 -4.61 -1.15 10.05
C THR A 202 -4.82 -1.08 8.55
N VAL A 203 -6.01 -0.69 8.13
CA VAL A 203 -6.35 -0.44 6.73
C VAL A 203 -6.21 1.04 6.45
N LEU A 204 -5.41 1.37 5.45
CA LEU A 204 -5.18 2.73 4.97
C LEU A 204 -5.69 2.88 3.54
N LEU A 205 -6.26 4.04 3.23
CA LEU A 205 -6.56 4.49 1.86
C LEU A 205 -5.54 5.58 1.46
N PHE A 206 -4.91 5.39 0.32
CA PHE A 206 -4.03 6.36 -0.31
C PHE A 206 -4.71 6.91 -1.57
N THR A 207 -4.85 8.22 -1.65
CA THR A 207 -5.39 8.92 -2.82
C THR A 207 -4.33 9.89 -3.34
N PRO A 208 -4.01 9.89 -4.65
CA PRO A 208 -2.98 10.76 -5.19
C PRO A 208 -3.31 12.23 -4.95
N LEU A 209 -2.30 13.01 -4.56
CA LEU A 209 -2.42 14.46 -4.51
C LEU A 209 -2.43 15.04 -5.93
N LYS A 210 -3.12 16.18 -6.12
CA LYS A 210 -3.16 16.91 -7.39
C LYS A 210 -1.86 17.67 -7.66
N ARG A 211 -0.72 17.02 -7.47
CA ARG A 211 0.60 17.57 -7.82
C ARG A 211 1.43 16.49 -8.52
N GLU A 212 2.22 16.91 -9.48
CA GLU A 212 3.16 16.04 -10.13
C GLU A 212 4.55 16.23 -9.53
N ILE A 213 5.16 15.14 -9.07
CA ILE A 213 6.55 15.10 -8.62
C ILE A 213 7.29 14.23 -9.62
N SER A 214 8.37 14.76 -10.21
CA SER A 214 9.16 14.02 -11.20
C SER A 214 9.81 12.78 -10.55
N LEU A 215 10.07 11.75 -11.34
CA LEU A 215 10.82 10.57 -10.86
C LEU A 215 12.22 10.95 -10.37
N GLN A 216 12.85 11.98 -10.97
CA GLN A 216 14.14 12.47 -10.49
C GLN A 216 14.02 13.11 -9.11
N THR A 217 13.01 13.95 -8.89
CA THR A 217 12.74 14.54 -7.57
C THR A 217 12.43 13.46 -6.53
N ILE A 218 11.68 12.42 -6.87
CA ILE A 218 11.43 11.27 -5.97
C ILE A 218 12.75 10.58 -5.57
N ARG A 219 13.65 10.34 -6.53
CA ARG A 219 14.99 9.77 -6.24
C ARG A 219 15.80 10.66 -5.32
N ASN A 220 15.73 11.97 -5.52
CA ASN A 220 16.39 12.94 -4.66
C ASN A 220 15.82 12.92 -3.23
N ILE A 221 14.49 12.85 -3.08
CA ILE A 221 13.82 12.67 -1.78
C ILE A 221 14.31 11.40 -1.09
N GLU A 222 14.35 10.27 -1.80
CA GLU A 222 14.84 9.00 -1.24
C GLU A 222 16.30 9.16 -0.73
N LYS A 223 17.18 9.75 -1.54
CA LYS A 223 18.59 9.98 -1.18
C LYS A 223 18.74 10.90 0.03
N ILE A 224 18.06 12.05 0.04
CA ILE A 224 18.13 13.01 1.13
C ILE A 224 17.58 12.39 2.42
N THR A 225 16.42 11.76 2.37
CA THR A 225 15.82 11.12 3.54
C THR A 225 16.65 9.94 4.05
N GLU A 226 17.33 9.21 3.16
CA GLU A 226 18.27 8.16 3.57
C GLU A 226 19.44 8.73 4.36
N LEU A 227 20.07 9.78 3.87
CA LEU A 227 21.17 10.47 4.58
C LEU A 227 20.69 11.04 5.93
N ALA A 228 19.55 11.75 5.93
CA ALA A 228 19.02 12.40 7.11
C ALA A 228 18.61 11.39 8.20
N PHE A 229 17.79 10.42 7.87
CA PHE A 229 17.29 9.41 8.82
C PHE A 229 18.30 8.31 9.13
N GLY A 230 19.31 8.09 8.29
CA GLY A 230 20.45 7.22 8.59
C GLY A 230 21.26 7.72 9.77
N GLN A 231 21.22 9.01 10.03
CA GLN A 231 21.86 9.68 11.18
C GLN A 231 20.81 10.44 12.03
N ARG A 232 19.68 9.85 12.32
CA ARG A 232 18.49 10.47 12.91
C ARG A 232 18.75 11.37 14.12
N ARG A 233 19.75 11.04 14.99
CA ARG A 233 20.09 11.81 16.20
C ARG A 233 21.03 12.99 15.93
N LYS A 234 21.55 13.12 14.71
CA LYS A 234 22.45 14.21 14.32
C LYS A 234 21.65 15.39 13.75
N MET A 235 22.23 16.59 13.89
CA MET A 235 21.72 17.80 13.23
C MET A 235 21.87 17.70 11.71
N ILE A 236 21.04 18.41 10.96
CA ILE A 236 21.06 18.43 9.49
C ILE A 236 22.41 18.80 8.93
N ARG A 237 23.12 19.78 9.53
CA ARG A 237 24.49 20.14 9.14
C ARG A 237 25.47 18.96 9.16
N GLN A 238 25.20 17.91 9.94
CA GLN A 238 26.03 16.71 10.01
C GLN A 238 25.51 15.59 9.11
N SER A 239 24.19 15.35 9.14
CA SER A 239 23.59 14.22 8.40
C SER A 239 23.56 14.48 6.89
N LEU A 240 23.42 15.75 6.46
CA LEU A 240 23.38 16.14 5.06
C LEU A 240 24.66 16.85 4.57
N LYS A 241 25.77 16.77 5.31
CA LYS A 241 27.04 17.44 4.98
C LYS A 241 27.60 17.11 3.58
N SER A 242 27.17 15.99 2.98
CA SER A 242 27.57 15.61 1.63
C SER A 242 26.81 16.32 0.52
N LEU A 243 25.75 17.05 0.84
CA LEU A 243 25.01 17.84 -0.14
C LEU A 243 25.78 19.12 -0.47
N PRO A 244 25.90 19.50 -1.74
CA PRO A 244 26.55 20.76 -2.13
C PRO A 244 25.71 21.95 -1.67
N ASN A 245 26.37 23.05 -1.25
CA ASN A 245 25.71 24.30 -0.85
C ASN A 245 24.59 24.14 0.21
N LEU A 246 24.79 23.23 1.18
CA LEU A 246 23.77 22.86 2.17
C LEU A 246 23.14 24.06 2.87
N GLU A 247 23.92 25.07 3.24
CA GLU A 247 23.42 26.28 3.91
C GLU A 247 22.38 27.03 3.04
N ASN A 248 22.64 27.18 1.75
CA ASN A 248 21.73 27.84 0.82
C ASN A 248 20.48 26.96 0.59
N LEU A 249 20.63 25.62 0.49
CA LEU A 249 19.51 24.68 0.38
C LEU A 249 18.60 24.75 1.61
N CYS A 250 19.17 24.73 2.81
CA CYS A 250 18.42 24.83 4.06
C CYS A 250 17.73 26.19 4.19
N SER A 251 18.40 27.30 3.84
CA SER A 251 17.79 28.63 3.83
C SER A 251 16.57 28.72 2.93
N LYS A 252 16.63 28.14 1.70
CA LYS A 252 15.50 28.10 0.78
C LYS A 252 14.32 27.27 1.30
N ALA A 253 14.62 26.19 2.04
CA ALA A 253 13.63 25.30 2.61
C ALA A 253 13.15 25.73 4.01
N GLU A 254 13.63 26.87 4.52
CA GLU A 254 13.34 27.35 5.89
C GLU A 254 13.67 26.29 6.96
N ILE A 255 14.84 25.64 6.81
CA ILE A 255 15.35 24.61 7.71
C ILE A 255 16.54 25.18 8.48
N GLU A 256 16.51 25.06 9.81
CA GLU A 256 17.66 25.37 10.63
C GLU A 256 18.73 24.28 10.54
N LEU A 257 20.00 24.64 10.39
CA LEU A 257 21.10 23.66 10.33
C LEU A 257 21.23 22.81 11.60
N THR A 258 20.61 23.26 12.70
CA THR A 258 20.52 22.59 14.00
C THR A 258 19.34 21.63 14.10
N ASP A 259 18.39 21.67 13.17
CA ASP A 259 17.29 20.74 13.13
C ASP A 259 17.75 19.28 12.95
N ARG A 260 16.88 18.37 13.28
CA ARG A 260 17.08 16.93 13.03
C ARG A 260 16.13 16.44 11.95
N ALA A 261 16.45 15.31 11.35
CA ALA A 261 15.65 14.68 10.30
C ALA A 261 14.15 14.60 10.65
N GLU A 262 13.82 14.35 11.91
CA GLU A 262 12.43 14.18 12.36
C GLU A 262 11.65 15.49 12.51
N ASN A 263 12.33 16.64 12.53
CA ASN A 263 11.69 17.95 12.63
C ASN A 263 11.29 18.53 11.27
N ILE A 264 11.90 18.06 10.18
CA ILE A 264 11.72 18.55 8.82
C ILE A 264 10.43 18.01 8.22
N THR A 265 9.60 18.90 7.70
CA THR A 265 8.33 18.54 7.07
C THR A 265 8.52 17.87 5.70
N PRO A 266 7.52 17.13 5.20
CA PRO A 266 7.58 16.58 3.85
C PRO A 266 7.82 17.67 2.81
N GLU A 267 7.17 18.82 2.90
CA GLU A 267 7.31 19.95 1.98
C GLU A 267 8.74 20.51 1.98
N GLN A 268 9.35 20.64 3.14
CA GLN A 268 10.74 21.08 3.25
C GLN A 268 11.71 20.08 2.61
N TYR A 269 11.46 18.76 2.77
CA TYR A 269 12.21 17.73 2.04
C TYR A 269 12.02 17.82 0.52
N LEU A 270 10.82 18.18 0.05
CA LEU A 270 10.56 18.40 -1.38
C LEU A 270 11.37 19.57 -1.92
N ILE A 271 11.38 20.72 -1.22
CA ILE A 271 12.17 21.90 -1.61
C ILE A 271 13.66 21.56 -1.70
N LEU A 272 14.20 20.82 -0.72
CA LEU A 272 15.59 20.33 -0.79
C LEU A 272 15.83 19.46 -2.02
N ALA A 273 14.89 18.57 -2.35
CA ALA A 273 15.02 17.61 -3.44
C ALA A 273 14.90 18.23 -4.84
N GLU A 274 14.14 19.32 -4.96
CA GLU A 274 13.99 20.06 -6.22
C GLU A 274 15.18 20.98 -6.50
N ALA A 275 15.98 21.28 -5.49
CA ALA A 275 17.12 22.22 -5.60
C ALA A 275 18.47 21.51 -5.86
N ILE A 276 18.49 20.17 -6.02
CA ILE A 276 19.70 19.37 -6.28
C ILE A 276 19.69 18.62 -7.61
#